data_e540a5c7e3afa36dadc6197f667d0a08
#
_entry.id   e540a5c7e3afa36dadc6197f667d0a08
#
_cell.length_a   1.000
_cell.length_b   1.000
_cell.length_c   1.000
_cell.angle_alpha   90.00
_cell.angle_beta   90.00
_cell.angle_gamma   90.00
#
_symmetry.space_group_name_H-M   'P 1'
#
loop_
_entity.id
_entity.type
_entity.pdbx_description
1 polymer ?
#
loop_
_entity_poly.entity_id
_entity_poly.type
_entity_poly.pdbx_seq_one_letter_code
_entity_poly.pdbx_strand_id
1 'polypeptide(L)'
;RPTMSDQDYNRMRWAARRGMLELDLVLEPFVEQRYEQLDAADKRRFRALMECEDQDLFAWLLQRGQPEDPEVCAIVENILEFTHTAPADR
;
A
#
# COMPACT_ATOMS: atom_id res chain seq x y z
N ARG A 1 12.78 18.25 12.63
CA ARG A 1 13.87 17.40 12.18
C ARG A 1 13.33 16.21 11.34
N PRO A 2 13.27 16.33 10.03
CA PRO A 2 12.92 15.15 9.26
C PRO A 2 14.09 14.17 9.20
N THR A 3 13.76 12.90 9.34
CA THR A 3 14.69 11.81 9.13
C THR A 3 14.44 11.22 7.77
N MET A 4 15.32 10.32 7.34
CA MET A 4 15.07 9.59 6.10
C MET A 4 13.76 8.81 6.19
N SER A 5 13.46 8.29 7.38
CA SER A 5 12.23 7.56 7.62
C SER A 5 11.01 8.46 7.43
N ASP A 6 11.07 9.68 7.96
CA ASP A 6 9.96 10.63 7.81
C ASP A 6 9.77 11.04 6.36
N GLN A 7 10.88 11.22 5.64
CA GLN A 7 10.81 11.57 4.22
C GLN A 7 10.22 10.44 3.40
N ASP A 8 10.61 9.21 3.72
CA ASP A 8 10.09 8.03 3.03
C ASP A 8 8.59 7.89 3.29
N TYR A 9 8.17 8.06 4.55
CA TYR A 9 6.76 8.00 4.91
C TYR A 9 5.94 9.05 4.14
N ASN A 10 6.42 10.28 4.12
CA ASN A 10 5.72 11.34 3.42
C ASN A 10 5.64 11.07 1.92
N ARG A 11 6.72 10.54 1.34
CA ARG A 11 6.73 10.18 -0.06
C ARG A 11 5.68 9.11 -0.36
N MET A 12 5.57 8.11 0.51
CA MET A 12 4.60 7.04 0.30
C MET A 12 3.17 7.51 0.51
N ARG A 13 2.96 8.44 1.44
CA ARG A 13 1.64 9.04 1.60
C ARG A 13 1.18 9.72 0.31
N TRP A 14 2.07 10.47 -0.33
CA TRP A 14 1.75 11.11 -1.60
C TRP A 14 1.55 10.09 -2.72
N ALA A 15 2.41 9.08 -2.77
CA ALA A 15 2.29 8.05 -3.79
C ALA A 15 0.99 7.26 -3.66
N ALA A 16 0.47 7.11 -2.44
CA ALA A 16 -0.76 6.38 -2.19
C ALA A 16 -2.01 7.14 -2.60
N ARG A 17 -1.91 8.45 -2.82
CA ARG A 17 -3.03 9.27 -3.26
C ARG A 17 -3.10 9.22 -4.79
N ARG A 18 -3.92 8.32 -5.28
CA ARG A 18 -4.00 8.05 -6.71
C ARG A 18 -5.06 8.88 -7.43
N GLY A 19 -5.94 9.54 -6.67
CA GLY A 19 -7.04 10.27 -7.27
C GLY A 19 -8.27 9.41 -7.57
N MET A 20 -8.20 8.13 -7.26
CA MET A 20 -9.35 7.23 -7.32
C MET A 20 -9.81 6.94 -5.92
N LEU A 21 -11.06 7.27 -5.62
CA LEU A 21 -11.59 7.13 -4.27
C LEU A 21 -11.43 5.71 -3.71
N GLU A 22 -11.72 4.71 -4.52
CA GLU A 22 -11.64 3.31 -4.08
C GLU A 22 -10.22 2.95 -3.65
N LEU A 23 -9.22 3.41 -4.40
CA LEU A 23 -7.83 3.14 -4.07
C LEU A 23 -7.38 3.95 -2.87
N ASP A 24 -7.78 5.21 -2.81
CA ASP A 24 -7.39 6.09 -1.70
C ASP A 24 -7.92 5.56 -0.37
N LEU A 25 -9.15 5.04 -0.36
CA LEU A 25 -9.76 4.49 0.86
C LEU A 25 -9.01 3.27 1.39
N VAL A 26 -8.29 2.57 0.54
CA VAL A 26 -7.50 1.41 0.94
C VAL A 26 -6.06 1.80 1.25
N LEU A 27 -5.43 2.56 0.36
CA LEU A 27 -4.01 2.84 0.45
C LEU A 27 -3.64 3.88 1.50
N GLU A 28 -4.42 4.95 1.62
CA GLU A 28 -4.08 6.00 2.58
C GLU A 28 -4.07 5.50 4.02
N PRO A 29 -5.12 4.80 4.50
CA PRO A 29 -5.08 4.25 5.85
C PRO A 29 -3.96 3.25 6.05
N PHE A 30 -3.65 2.45 5.04
CA PHE A 30 -2.56 1.49 5.15
C PHE A 30 -1.22 2.19 5.38
N VAL A 31 -0.94 3.23 4.61
CA VAL A 31 0.29 3.99 4.79
C VAL A 31 0.33 4.63 6.18
N GLU A 32 -0.78 5.26 6.59
CA GLU A 32 -0.82 5.97 7.86
C GLU A 32 -0.64 5.04 9.05
N GLN A 33 -1.17 3.82 8.99
CA GLN A 33 -1.21 2.93 10.14
C GLN A 33 -0.18 1.81 10.08
N ARG A 34 0.31 1.45 8.91
CA ARG A 34 1.13 0.25 8.75
C ARG A 34 2.47 0.48 8.08
N TYR A 35 2.63 1.51 7.26
CA TYR A 35 3.83 1.61 6.44
C TYR A 35 5.11 1.61 7.28
N GLU A 36 5.16 2.41 8.33
CA GLU A 36 6.37 2.52 9.14
C GLU A 36 6.68 1.25 9.92
N GLN A 37 5.68 0.40 10.11
CA GLN A 37 5.86 -0.87 10.81
C GLN A 37 6.33 -1.98 9.90
N LEU A 38 6.31 -1.76 8.59
CA LEU A 38 6.78 -2.76 7.63
C LEU A 38 8.28 -2.91 7.73
N ASP A 39 8.77 -4.14 7.47
CA ASP A 39 10.21 -4.34 7.39
C ASP A 39 10.75 -3.76 6.08
N ALA A 40 12.07 -3.78 5.91
CA ALA A 40 12.68 -3.18 4.73
C ALA A 40 12.22 -3.85 3.43
N ALA A 41 12.00 -5.15 3.47
CA ALA A 41 11.56 -5.89 2.28
C ALA A 41 10.16 -5.48 1.88
N ASP A 42 9.24 -5.39 2.84
CA ASP A 42 7.87 -4.99 2.56
C ASP A 42 7.78 -3.53 2.13
N LYS A 43 8.61 -2.66 2.69
CA LYS A 43 8.66 -1.27 2.24
C LYS A 43 9.09 -1.18 0.78
N ARG A 44 10.07 -2.00 0.37
CA ARG A 44 10.50 -2.06 -1.03
C ARG A 44 9.35 -2.55 -1.92
N ARG A 45 8.65 -3.57 -1.46
CA ARG A 45 7.50 -4.11 -2.20
C ARG A 45 6.40 -3.07 -2.35
N PHE A 46 6.14 -2.32 -1.29
CA PHE A 46 5.13 -1.27 -1.36
C PHE A 46 5.54 -0.18 -2.34
N ARG A 47 6.80 0.22 -2.35
CA ARG A 47 7.27 1.21 -3.30
C ARG A 47 7.13 0.72 -4.73
N ALA A 48 7.44 -0.56 -4.97
CA ALA A 48 7.24 -1.14 -6.30
C ALA A 48 5.77 -1.14 -6.70
N LEU A 49 4.89 -1.41 -5.74
CA LEU A 49 3.44 -1.37 -5.99
C LEU A 49 3.00 0.03 -6.40
N MET A 50 3.55 1.06 -5.75
CA MET A 50 3.17 2.45 -6.07
C MET A 50 3.61 2.88 -7.46
N GLU A 51 4.51 2.14 -8.09
CA GLU A 51 4.92 2.43 -9.47
C GLU A 51 4.00 1.78 -10.49
N CYS A 52 3.07 0.94 -10.05
CA CYS A 52 2.11 0.32 -10.95
C CYS A 52 0.99 1.29 -11.32
N GLU A 53 0.30 0.99 -12.39
CA GLU A 53 -0.79 1.85 -12.86
C GLU A 53 -2.04 1.69 -12.00
N ASP A 54 -2.86 2.73 -11.96
CA ASP A 54 -4.07 2.74 -11.15
C ASP A 54 -5.02 1.59 -11.52
N GLN A 55 -5.15 1.29 -12.80
CA GLN A 55 -6.04 0.23 -13.24
C GLN A 55 -5.59 -1.14 -12.72
N ASP A 56 -4.28 -1.35 -12.63
CA ASP A 56 -3.74 -2.59 -12.07
C ASP A 56 -3.99 -2.66 -10.56
N LEU A 57 -3.74 -1.56 -9.87
CA LEU A 57 -4.00 -1.48 -8.43
C LEU A 57 -5.47 -1.72 -8.14
N PHE A 58 -6.33 -1.12 -8.95
CA PHE A 58 -7.78 -1.28 -8.81
C PHE A 58 -8.17 -2.76 -8.94
N ALA A 59 -7.65 -3.42 -9.97
CA ALA A 59 -7.98 -4.82 -10.19
C ALA A 59 -7.50 -5.69 -9.03
N TRP A 60 -6.27 -5.48 -8.57
CA TRP A 60 -5.69 -6.32 -7.52
C TRP A 60 -6.33 -6.06 -6.16
N LEU A 61 -6.53 -4.81 -5.81
CA LEU A 61 -7.05 -4.46 -4.48
C LEU A 61 -8.55 -4.73 -4.36
N LEU A 62 -9.27 -4.75 -5.46
CA LEU A 62 -10.67 -5.14 -5.47
C LEU A 62 -10.85 -6.62 -5.80
N GLN A 63 -9.76 -7.38 -5.80
CA GLN A 63 -9.75 -8.82 -5.96
C GLN A 63 -10.33 -9.29 -7.28
N ARG A 64 -10.10 -8.49 -8.32
CA ARG A 64 -10.52 -8.82 -9.69
C ARG A 64 -9.40 -9.44 -10.51
N GLY A 65 -8.21 -9.55 -9.93
CA GLY A 65 -7.05 -10.14 -10.58
C GLY A 65 -5.94 -10.26 -9.57
N GLN A 66 -4.82 -10.84 -10.02
CA GLN A 66 -3.65 -11.00 -9.16
C GLN A 66 -2.41 -10.56 -9.92
N PRO A 67 -1.44 -9.92 -9.20
CA PRO A 67 -0.18 -9.57 -9.83
C PRO A 67 0.59 -10.82 -10.24
N GLU A 68 1.33 -10.72 -11.32
CA GLU A 68 2.19 -11.84 -11.75
C GLU A 68 3.47 -11.91 -10.91
N ASP A 69 3.94 -10.76 -10.44
CA ASP A 69 5.16 -10.67 -9.64
C ASP A 69 4.86 -11.13 -8.21
N PRO A 70 5.55 -12.18 -7.71
CA PRO A 70 5.31 -12.66 -6.35
C PRO A 70 5.56 -11.60 -5.28
N GLU A 71 6.50 -10.68 -5.51
CA GLU A 71 6.78 -9.62 -4.55
C GLU A 71 5.63 -8.64 -4.46
N VAL A 72 5.07 -8.26 -5.61
CA VAL A 72 3.91 -7.39 -5.63
C VAL A 72 2.70 -8.10 -5.05
N CYS A 73 2.53 -9.38 -5.36
CA CYS A 73 1.45 -10.18 -4.82
C CYS A 73 1.51 -10.21 -3.28
N ALA A 74 2.71 -10.36 -2.72
CA ALA A 74 2.88 -10.42 -1.27
C ALA A 74 2.41 -9.12 -0.58
N ILE A 75 2.75 -7.97 -1.14
CA ILE A 75 2.32 -6.71 -0.52
C ILE A 75 0.84 -6.45 -0.74
N VAL A 76 0.28 -6.86 -1.89
CA VAL A 76 -1.15 -6.75 -2.12
C VAL A 76 -1.91 -7.57 -1.09
N GLU A 77 -1.46 -8.79 -0.82
CA GLU A 77 -2.09 -9.63 0.20
C GLU A 77 -2.02 -8.99 1.59
N ASN A 78 -0.89 -8.37 1.91
CA ASN A 78 -0.73 -7.66 3.18
C ASN A 78 -1.75 -6.52 3.29
N ILE A 79 -1.92 -5.75 2.23
CA ILE A 79 -2.87 -4.65 2.21
C ILE A 79 -4.31 -5.18 2.34
N LEU A 80 -4.63 -6.24 1.64
CA LEU A 80 -5.97 -6.82 1.71
C LEU A 80 -6.28 -7.33 3.12
N GLU A 81 -5.31 -7.97 3.76
CA GLU A 81 -5.48 -8.43 5.13
C GLU A 81 -5.78 -7.25 6.06
N PHE A 82 -5.03 -6.16 5.91
CA PHE A 82 -5.27 -4.95 6.68
C PHE A 82 -6.68 -4.40 6.44
N THR A 83 -7.11 -4.37 5.18
CA THR A 83 -8.41 -3.84 4.80
C THR A 83 -9.55 -4.67 5.39
N HIS A 84 -9.36 -5.98 5.50
CA HIS A 84 -10.37 -6.88 6.04
C HIS A 84 -10.36 -6.95 7.56
N THR A 85 -9.37 -6.34 8.20
CA THR A 85 -9.32 -6.28 9.65
C THR A 85 -10.19 -5.12 10.12
N ALA A 86 -11.01 -5.36 11.16
CA ALA A 86 -11.87 -4.30 11.69
C ALA A 86 -11.03 -3.11 12.17
N PRO A 87 -11.51 -1.88 12.00
CA PRO A 87 -10.73 -0.71 12.42
C PRO A 87 -10.29 -0.74 13.88
N ALA A 88 -11.08 -1.35 14.75
CA ALA A 88 -10.74 -1.45 16.16
C ALA A 88 -9.58 -2.41 16.42
N ASP A 89 -9.29 -3.32 15.48
CA ASP A 89 -8.25 -4.33 15.63
C ASP A 89 -6.97 -4.00 14.86
N ARG A 90 -6.97 -2.89 14.15
CA ARG A 90 -5.81 -2.48 13.37
C ARG A 90 -4.69 -1.90 14.18
#